data_1019f466519848cb88397fab1a423dad
#
_entry.id   1019f466519848cb88397fab1a423dad
#
_cell.length_a   1.000
_cell.length_b   1.000
_cell.length_c   1.000
_cell.angle_alpha   90.00
_cell.angle_beta   90.00
_cell.angle_gamma   90.00
#
_symmetry.space_group_name_H-M   'P 1'
#
loop_
_entity.id
_entity.type
_entity.pdbx_description
1 polymer ?
#
loop_
_entity_poly.entity_id
_entity_poly.type
_entity_poly.pdbx_seq_one_letter_code
_entity_poly.pdbx_strand_id
1 'polypeptide(L)'
;MIYVLDTTAVSAAMRFDREMLAFLRARRPGRITTVPPVVAEIEYGVARLPPNTKKRGLLEAEKERLLSAIPVLNWSPDASRRFGATKASLESSGMLIDDFDVAVAAIAMAHGAEVVTANLVHFSRVEGLAVRHWTE
;
A
#
# COMPACT_ATOMS: atom_id res chain seq x y z
N MET A 1 -7.80 11.38 9.75
CA MET A 1 -6.86 10.25 9.56
C MET A 1 -6.63 10.01 8.08
N ILE A 2 -5.39 9.87 7.69
CA ILE A 2 -5.01 9.50 6.32
C ILE A 2 -4.74 8.00 6.30
N TYR A 3 -5.22 7.32 5.26
CA TYR A 3 -5.03 5.89 5.08
C TYR A 3 -4.12 5.64 3.87
N VAL A 4 -3.15 4.75 4.05
CA VAL A 4 -2.29 4.27 2.96
C VAL A 4 -2.72 2.85 2.61
N LEU A 5 -3.23 2.65 1.40
CA LEU A 5 -3.53 1.31 0.90
C LEU A 5 -2.24 0.66 0.45
N ASP A 6 -1.90 -0.49 1.02
CA ASP A 6 -0.77 -1.29 0.52
C ASP A 6 -1.16 -2.05 -0.75
N THR A 7 -0.28 -2.88 -1.28
CA THR A 7 -0.53 -3.63 -2.51
C THR A 7 -1.73 -4.56 -2.37
N THR A 8 -1.91 -5.21 -1.22
CA THR A 8 -3.05 -6.10 -1.00
C THR A 8 -4.37 -5.34 -1.00
N ALA A 9 -4.39 -4.16 -0.40
CA ALA A 9 -5.58 -3.30 -0.35
C ALA A 9 -5.92 -2.70 -1.72
N VAL A 10 -4.91 -2.21 -2.45
CA VAL A 10 -5.12 -1.71 -3.82
C VAL A 10 -5.65 -2.84 -4.71
N SER A 11 -5.07 -4.04 -4.62
CA SER A 11 -5.54 -5.19 -5.39
C SER A 11 -6.99 -5.54 -5.06
N ALA A 12 -7.37 -5.48 -3.78
CA ALA A 12 -8.77 -5.70 -3.38
C ALA A 12 -9.70 -4.67 -3.99
N ALA A 13 -9.30 -3.39 -4.01
CA ALA A 13 -10.09 -2.33 -4.64
C ALA A 13 -10.21 -2.54 -6.16
N MET A 14 -9.13 -2.98 -6.81
CA MET A 14 -9.14 -3.23 -8.25
C MET A 14 -10.06 -4.39 -8.66
N ARG A 15 -10.25 -5.39 -7.80
CA ARG A 15 -11.16 -6.50 -8.09
C ARG A 15 -12.55 -6.31 -7.48
N PHE A 16 -12.84 -5.10 -7.01
CA PHE A 16 -14.16 -4.75 -6.44
C PHE A 16 -14.57 -5.62 -5.25
N ASP A 17 -13.61 -5.95 -4.38
CA ASP A 17 -13.88 -6.65 -3.13
C ASP A 17 -14.96 -5.89 -2.35
N ARG A 18 -16.03 -6.60 -1.94
CA ARG A 18 -17.19 -5.98 -1.31
C ARG A 18 -16.82 -5.21 -0.04
N GLU A 19 -16.02 -5.80 0.82
CA GLU A 19 -15.67 -5.18 2.10
C GLU A 19 -14.71 -4.01 1.90
N MET A 20 -13.80 -4.10 0.92
CA MET A 20 -12.96 -2.96 0.56
C MET A 20 -13.80 -1.81 0.02
N LEU A 21 -14.79 -2.08 -0.83
CA LEU A 21 -15.68 -1.02 -1.33
C LEU A 21 -16.44 -0.37 -0.17
N ALA A 22 -16.90 -1.15 0.81
CA ALA A 22 -17.55 -0.62 2.00
C ALA A 22 -16.60 0.28 2.80
N PHE A 23 -15.35 -0.15 2.97
CA PHE A 23 -14.32 0.65 3.63
C PHE A 23 -14.13 2.01 2.93
N LEU A 24 -14.01 1.99 1.61
CA LEU A 24 -13.79 3.21 0.82
C LEU A 24 -14.99 4.16 0.90
N ARG A 25 -16.21 3.63 0.81
CA ARG A 25 -17.45 4.44 0.86
C ARG A 25 -17.65 5.12 2.21
N ALA A 26 -17.14 4.51 3.28
CA ALA A 26 -17.32 5.04 4.63
C ALA A 26 -16.37 6.20 4.94
N ARG A 27 -15.45 6.53 4.05
CA ARG A 27 -14.40 7.52 4.29
C ARG A 27 -14.37 8.58 3.20
N ARG A 28 -13.84 9.76 3.54
CA ARG A 28 -13.68 10.84 2.56
C ARG A 28 -12.62 10.44 1.52
N PRO A 29 -12.90 10.64 0.22
CA PRO A 29 -11.97 10.25 -0.85
C PRO A 29 -10.54 10.80 -0.66
N GLY A 30 -10.40 12.06 -0.23
CA GLY A 30 -9.09 12.68 -0.03
C GLY A 30 -8.27 12.07 1.11
N ARG A 31 -8.86 11.21 1.92
CA ARG A 31 -8.15 10.51 3.01
C ARG A 31 -7.61 9.15 2.58
N ILE A 32 -8.01 8.67 1.41
CA ILE A 32 -7.55 7.39 0.86
C ILE A 32 -6.37 7.69 -0.06
N THR A 33 -5.22 7.10 0.25
CA THR A 33 -3.97 7.33 -0.48
C THR A 33 -3.23 6.02 -0.74
N THR A 34 -2.18 6.09 -1.52
CA THR A 34 -1.19 5.03 -1.63
C THR A 34 0.21 5.66 -1.71
N VAL A 35 1.21 4.87 -2.00
CA VAL A 35 2.61 5.29 -2.00
C VAL A 35 3.36 4.72 -3.21
N PRO A 36 4.48 5.32 -3.64
CA PRO A 36 5.19 4.87 -4.84
C PRO A 36 5.58 3.39 -4.87
N PRO A 37 6.04 2.76 -3.77
CA PRO A 37 6.34 1.33 -3.81
C PRO A 37 5.14 0.46 -4.18
N VAL A 38 3.94 0.83 -3.72
CA VAL A 38 2.71 0.11 -4.06
C VAL A 38 2.40 0.27 -5.55
N VAL A 39 2.52 1.50 -6.05
CA VAL A 39 2.31 1.76 -7.48
C VAL A 39 3.27 0.91 -8.32
N ALA A 40 4.54 0.83 -7.91
CA ALA A 40 5.55 0.02 -8.61
C ALA A 40 5.16 -1.47 -8.63
N GLU A 41 4.67 -2.01 -7.52
CA GLU A 41 4.24 -3.41 -7.47
C GLU A 41 3.02 -3.67 -8.36
N ILE A 42 2.08 -2.75 -8.39
CA ILE A 42 0.90 -2.85 -9.27
C ILE A 42 1.33 -2.80 -10.75
N GLU A 43 2.24 -1.88 -11.10
CA GLU A 43 2.78 -1.80 -12.45
C GLU A 43 3.49 -3.09 -12.85
N TYR A 44 4.26 -3.68 -11.95
CA TYR A 44 4.87 -4.98 -12.19
C TYR A 44 3.82 -6.07 -12.43
N GLY A 45 2.76 -6.09 -11.61
CA GLY A 45 1.68 -7.05 -11.75
C GLY A 45 0.99 -6.99 -13.12
N VAL A 46 0.87 -5.80 -13.70
CA VAL A 46 0.36 -5.62 -15.07
C VAL A 46 1.40 -6.06 -16.10
N ALA A 47 2.64 -5.58 -15.95
CA ALA A 47 3.70 -5.79 -16.94
C ALA A 47 4.06 -7.27 -17.11
N ARG A 48 3.90 -8.08 -16.08
CA ARG A 48 4.20 -9.53 -16.14
C ARG A 48 3.17 -10.34 -16.91
N LEU A 49 2.00 -9.78 -17.19
CA LEU A 49 0.98 -10.47 -17.97
C LEU A 49 1.35 -10.44 -19.46
N PRO A 50 0.98 -11.49 -20.23
CA PRO A 50 1.28 -11.50 -21.65
C PRO A 50 0.68 -10.28 -22.37
N PRO A 51 1.43 -9.62 -23.27
CA PRO A 51 0.91 -8.49 -24.02
C PRO A 51 -0.26 -8.90 -24.90
N ASN A 52 -1.15 -7.97 -25.20
CA ASN A 52 -2.31 -8.15 -26.05
C ASN A 52 -3.33 -9.19 -25.56
N THR A 53 -3.32 -9.51 -24.26
CA THR A 53 -4.35 -10.35 -23.66
C THR A 53 -5.48 -9.51 -23.09
N LYS A 54 -6.68 -10.07 -23.07
CA LYS A 54 -7.85 -9.42 -22.46
C LYS A 54 -7.62 -9.15 -20.98
N LYS A 55 -7.01 -10.11 -20.27
CA LYS A 55 -6.72 -9.98 -18.83
C LYS A 55 -5.81 -8.79 -18.56
N ARG A 56 -4.75 -8.61 -19.33
CA ARG A 56 -3.85 -7.47 -19.17
C ARG A 56 -4.55 -6.15 -19.45
N GLY A 57 -5.37 -6.09 -20.50
CA GLY A 57 -6.13 -4.89 -20.83
C GLY A 57 -7.10 -4.48 -19.73
N LEU A 58 -7.81 -5.45 -19.13
CA LEU A 58 -8.74 -5.20 -18.04
C LEU A 58 -8.00 -4.71 -16.78
N LEU A 59 -6.88 -5.34 -16.44
CA LEU A 59 -6.09 -4.96 -15.28
C LEU A 59 -5.47 -3.57 -15.46
N GLU A 60 -4.98 -3.26 -16.67
CA GLU A 60 -4.47 -1.93 -17.02
C GLU A 60 -5.54 -0.86 -16.82
N ALA A 61 -6.77 -1.11 -17.29
CA ALA A 61 -7.88 -0.17 -17.16
C ALA A 61 -8.24 0.06 -15.69
N GLU A 62 -8.30 -0.99 -14.87
CA GLU A 62 -8.59 -0.88 -13.45
C GLU A 62 -7.48 -0.13 -12.69
N LYS A 63 -6.23 -0.40 -13.04
CA LYS A 63 -5.10 0.35 -12.48
C LYS A 63 -5.24 1.84 -12.77
N GLU A 64 -5.47 2.21 -14.03
CA GLU A 64 -5.62 3.61 -14.41
C GLU A 64 -6.80 4.28 -13.68
N ARG A 65 -7.93 3.58 -13.61
CA ARG A 65 -9.11 4.09 -12.92
C ARG A 65 -8.82 4.38 -11.45
N LEU A 66 -8.22 3.43 -10.74
CA LEU A 66 -7.99 3.56 -9.32
C LEU A 66 -6.88 4.59 -9.01
N LEU A 67 -5.74 4.49 -9.69
CA LEU A 67 -4.60 5.37 -9.41
C LEU A 67 -4.83 6.81 -9.85
N SER A 68 -5.77 7.07 -10.76
CA SER A 68 -6.17 8.44 -11.07
C SER A 68 -7.11 9.03 -10.01
N ALA A 69 -7.72 8.19 -9.18
CA ALA A 69 -8.70 8.60 -8.18
C ALA A 69 -8.11 8.84 -6.80
N ILE A 70 -6.96 8.25 -6.49
CA ILE A 70 -6.35 8.35 -5.16
C ILE A 70 -4.98 9.05 -5.21
N PRO A 71 -4.69 9.94 -4.23
CA PRO A 71 -3.37 10.58 -4.15
C PRO A 71 -2.26 9.58 -3.86
N VAL A 72 -1.08 9.86 -4.39
CA VAL A 72 0.14 9.11 -4.08
C VAL A 72 1.02 9.99 -3.19
N LEU A 73 1.26 9.56 -1.96
CA LEU A 73 2.11 10.30 -1.03
C LEU A 73 3.57 10.19 -1.46
N ASN A 74 4.33 11.28 -1.33
CA ASN A 74 5.71 11.29 -1.77
C ASN A 74 6.64 10.54 -0.82
N TRP A 75 7.74 10.05 -1.37
CA TRP A 75 8.84 9.50 -0.59
C TRP A 75 9.76 10.65 -0.17
N SER A 76 9.57 11.12 1.07
CA SER A 76 10.31 12.26 1.61
C SER A 76 11.67 11.83 2.20
N PRO A 77 12.56 12.81 2.46
CA PRO A 77 13.79 12.50 3.21
C PRO A 77 13.51 11.87 4.59
N ASP A 78 12.46 12.32 5.29
CA ASP A 78 12.07 11.71 6.55
C ASP A 78 11.67 10.24 6.39
N ALA A 79 10.93 9.91 5.33
CA ALA A 79 10.58 8.53 5.03
C ALA A 79 11.81 7.67 4.78
N SER A 80 12.84 8.20 4.10
CA SER A 80 14.09 7.50 3.87
C SER A 80 14.83 7.20 5.17
N ARG A 81 14.87 8.16 6.09
CA ARG A 81 15.46 7.93 7.43
C ARG A 81 14.71 6.85 8.19
N ARG A 82 13.39 6.88 8.15
CA ARG A 82 12.53 5.88 8.81
C ARG A 82 12.70 4.50 8.19
N PHE A 83 12.86 4.43 6.87
CA PHE A 83 13.16 3.17 6.19
C PHE A 83 14.43 2.54 6.74
N GLY A 84 15.52 3.30 6.80
CA GLY A 84 16.81 2.81 7.30
C GLY A 84 16.73 2.34 8.74
N ALA A 85 16.12 3.15 9.61
CA ALA A 85 15.98 2.82 11.04
C ALA A 85 15.09 1.58 11.25
N THR A 86 13.97 1.51 10.54
CA THR A 86 13.03 0.39 10.65
C THR A 86 13.65 -0.92 10.17
N LYS A 87 14.30 -0.90 9.01
CA LYS A 87 14.95 -2.10 8.47
C LYS A 87 16.06 -2.60 9.40
N ALA A 88 16.89 -1.70 9.90
CA ALA A 88 17.95 -2.06 10.84
C ALA A 88 17.40 -2.69 12.12
N SER A 89 16.31 -2.13 12.66
CA SER A 89 15.67 -2.66 13.86
C SER A 89 15.06 -4.04 13.63
N LEU A 90 14.36 -4.24 12.51
CA LEU A 90 13.78 -5.54 12.16
C LEU A 90 14.86 -6.59 11.93
N GLU A 91 15.95 -6.21 11.28
CA GLU A 91 17.07 -7.09 11.04
C GLU A 91 17.71 -7.54 12.35
N SER A 92 17.97 -6.62 13.27
CA SER A 92 18.61 -6.95 14.54
C SER A 92 17.73 -7.82 15.46
N SER A 93 16.41 -7.76 15.31
CA SER A 93 15.49 -8.62 16.06
C SER A 93 15.11 -9.90 15.32
N GLY A 94 15.67 -10.15 14.13
CA GLY A 94 15.39 -11.35 13.36
C GLY A 94 13.99 -11.38 12.78
N MET A 95 13.36 -10.22 12.55
CA MET A 95 11.97 -10.11 12.14
C MET A 95 11.81 -9.36 10.81
N LEU A 96 12.79 -9.50 9.90
CA LEU A 96 12.72 -8.84 8.60
C LEU A 96 11.41 -9.12 7.86
N ILE A 97 10.95 -8.09 7.16
CA ILE A 97 9.87 -8.16 6.19
C ILE A 97 10.42 -7.68 4.85
N ASP A 98 9.64 -7.82 3.78
CA ASP A 98 10.01 -7.38 2.45
C ASP A 98 10.35 -5.89 2.44
N ASP A 99 11.37 -5.50 1.67
CA ASP A 99 11.82 -4.10 1.59
C ASP A 99 10.71 -3.17 1.10
N PHE A 100 9.83 -3.62 0.19
CA PHE A 100 8.71 -2.80 -0.24
C PHE A 100 7.74 -2.54 0.91
N ASP A 101 7.50 -3.52 1.76
CA ASP A 101 6.65 -3.33 2.96
C ASP A 101 7.30 -2.38 3.95
N VAL A 102 8.63 -2.45 4.14
CA VAL A 102 9.35 -1.47 4.97
C VAL A 102 9.18 -0.07 4.39
N ALA A 103 9.27 0.07 3.07
CA ALA A 103 9.11 1.37 2.41
C ALA A 103 7.69 1.91 2.59
N VAL A 104 6.67 1.07 2.43
CA VAL A 104 5.27 1.46 2.67
C VAL A 104 5.10 1.96 4.10
N ALA A 105 5.60 1.21 5.07
CA ALA A 105 5.52 1.58 6.49
C ALA A 105 6.23 2.91 6.77
N ALA A 106 7.42 3.09 6.23
CA ALA A 106 8.23 4.30 6.45
C ALA A 106 7.55 5.55 5.89
N ILE A 107 7.00 5.46 4.68
CA ILE A 107 6.29 6.59 4.07
C ILE A 107 5.01 6.90 4.84
N ALA A 108 4.25 5.86 5.23
CA ALA A 108 3.04 6.05 6.04
C ALA A 108 3.36 6.75 7.36
N MET A 109 4.38 6.32 8.08
CA MET A 109 4.78 6.95 9.35
C MET A 109 5.21 8.40 9.14
N ALA A 110 5.95 8.69 8.07
CA ALA A 110 6.39 10.05 7.77
C ALA A 110 5.21 11.00 7.51
N HIS A 111 4.09 10.49 7.03
CA HIS A 111 2.88 11.27 6.76
C HIS A 111 1.83 11.15 7.88
N GLY A 112 2.12 10.45 8.96
CA GLY A 112 1.16 10.26 10.05
C GLY A 112 -0.06 9.44 9.63
N ALA A 113 0.10 8.52 8.68
CA ALA A 113 -0.98 7.74 8.08
C ALA A 113 -1.08 6.34 8.69
N GLU A 114 -2.27 5.74 8.57
CA GLU A 114 -2.51 4.36 8.94
C GLU A 114 -2.44 3.47 7.70
N VAL A 115 -1.71 2.36 7.77
CA VAL A 115 -1.62 1.40 6.67
C VAL A 115 -2.83 0.47 6.70
N VAL A 116 -3.48 0.32 5.55
CA VAL A 116 -4.60 -0.61 5.34
C VAL A 116 -4.07 -1.79 4.52
N THR A 117 -4.16 -2.98 5.08
CA THR A 117 -3.50 -4.17 4.53
C THR A 117 -4.22 -5.46 4.91
N ALA A 118 -4.07 -6.49 4.08
CA ALA A 118 -4.41 -7.87 4.47
C ALA A 118 -3.26 -8.54 5.22
N ASN A 119 -2.07 -7.94 5.20
CA ASN A 119 -0.85 -8.54 5.74
C ASN A 119 -0.50 -7.96 7.12
N LEU A 120 -1.45 -8.08 8.06
CA LEU A 120 -1.29 -7.53 9.41
C LEU A 120 -0.07 -8.09 10.13
N VAL A 121 0.24 -9.38 9.94
CA VAL A 121 1.35 -10.04 10.63
C VAL A 121 2.68 -9.33 10.33
N HIS A 122 2.94 -9.00 9.07
CA HIS A 122 4.18 -8.33 8.68
C HIS A 122 4.24 -6.90 9.19
N PHE A 123 3.19 -6.12 8.92
CA PHE A 123 3.18 -4.70 9.31
C PHE A 123 3.13 -4.50 10.82
N SER A 124 2.56 -5.44 11.58
CA SER A 124 2.56 -5.38 13.03
C SER A 124 3.96 -5.47 13.65
N ARG A 125 4.94 -5.93 12.90
CA ARG A 125 6.34 -5.95 13.36
C ARG A 125 6.98 -4.58 13.40
N VAL A 126 6.38 -3.58 12.73
CA VAL A 126 6.92 -2.23 12.66
C VAL A 126 6.42 -1.42 13.86
N GLU A 127 7.34 -1.11 14.77
CA GLU A 127 7.01 -0.34 15.97
C GLU A 127 6.56 1.08 15.60
N GLY A 128 5.48 1.52 16.22
CA GLY A 128 4.93 2.86 16.02
C GLY A 128 4.04 3.02 14.79
N LEU A 129 3.87 1.97 13.99
CA LEU A 129 3.01 2.02 12.81
C LEU A 129 1.55 1.72 13.19
N ALA A 130 0.64 2.60 12.78
CA ALA A 130 -0.79 2.32 12.84
C ALA A 130 -1.17 1.45 11.63
N VAL A 131 -1.85 0.34 11.88
CA VAL A 131 -2.21 -0.62 10.83
C VAL A 131 -3.57 -1.23 11.10
N ARG A 132 -4.32 -1.49 10.03
CA ARG A 132 -5.61 -2.18 10.12
C ARG A 132 -5.91 -3.00 8.87
N HIS A 133 -6.79 -4.00 9.02
CA HIS A 133 -7.43 -4.64 7.88
C HIS A 133 -8.67 -3.82 7.50
N TRP A 134 -9.08 -3.84 6.21
CA TRP A 134 -10.24 -3.03 5.78
C TRP A 134 -11.58 -3.56 6.28
N THR A 135 -11.62 -4.74 6.85
CA THR A 135 -12.82 -5.29 7.49
C THR A 135 -12.99 -4.84 8.94
N GLU A 136 -12.01 -4.15 9.48
CA GLU A 136 -12.05 -3.69 10.88
C GLU A 136 -12.71 -2.35 11.06
#